data_78cb21257abeaa8e5ca3641e2acde75f
#
_entry.id   78cb21257abeaa8e5ca3641e2acde75f
#
_cell.length_a   1.000
_cell.length_b   1.000
_cell.length_c   1.000
_cell.angle_alpha   90.00
_cell.angle_beta   90.00
_cell.angle_gamma   90.00
#
_symmetry.space_group_name_H-M   'P 1'
#
loop_
_entity.id
_entity.type
_entity.pdbx_description
1 polymer ?
#
loop_
_entity_poly.entity_id
_entity_poly.type
_entity_poly.pdbx_seq_one_letter_code
_entity_poly.pdbx_strand_id
1 'polypeptide(L)'
;MKRTRMQNGDIETMSYLRDWRQALRAPHVYRVANSTFRIQSQYLALIFLLLSVPLFLLGFPLLRGIVHPSSTNHFLTQCKYYKYNKTYPLSAPIKTSKGITYRIAIVSDLDHDSKSSDKKDTWHSIMKTGSLFWNPSTNFLSIVWDDRNQMLTSSLTMKGRGMELSELVIFDGHLLSFDDRTGVIYFIEGEEVYPWVILMDGNGKSSKGFKCEWATVKDEHLYVGSMGKEWTTASGEFQHNNPLWIKIISPRGEIYSLNWISNYKRLRQAIDIEYPGYMIHESGAWSDIHKSWFFLPRRCSHDQYNETKDETMSCNILLTADENFVDIKVTKIGNLVPIRGFSSFKFLPGSQDSIIIALKTEEYQGQTATYIMAFALDGNVIMPEAKIMDKKFEGLEFI
;
A
#
# COMPACT_ATOMS: atom_id res chain seq x y z
N MET A 1 54.28 -20.12 0.34
CA MET A 1 55.27 -19.18 -0.18
C MET A 1 54.56 -18.18 -1.08
N LYS A 2 54.29 -16.97 -0.64
CA LYS A 2 54.57 -15.63 -1.10
C LYS A 2 53.76 -14.63 -0.27
N ARG A 3 54.44 -13.92 0.61
CA ARG A 3 54.01 -12.69 1.27
C ARG A 3 53.92 -11.55 0.21
N THR A 4 52.89 -10.76 0.23
CA THR A 4 52.88 -9.40 -0.36
C THR A 4 52.14 -8.47 0.60
N ARG A 5 52.86 -7.78 1.39
CA ARG A 5 53.08 -6.34 1.63
C ARG A 5 51.85 -5.47 1.60
N MET A 6 51.35 -5.16 2.81
CA MET A 6 50.72 -3.85 3.08
C MET A 6 51.83 -2.81 3.19
N GLN A 7 51.73 -1.73 2.46
CA GLN A 7 52.46 -0.49 2.70
C GLN A 7 51.77 0.71 2.00
N ASN A 8 51.71 1.80 2.78
CA ASN A 8 51.56 3.20 2.34
C ASN A 8 50.18 3.76 2.12
N GLY A 9 49.40 3.99 3.21
CA GLY A 9 48.30 4.98 3.23
C GLY A 9 48.40 6.00 4.37
N ASP A 10 49.15 5.66 5.47
CA ASP A 10 49.07 6.47 6.69
C ASP A 10 50.21 7.48 6.88
N ILE A 11 51.20 7.54 5.98
CA ILE A 11 52.37 8.43 6.12
C ILE A 11 52.15 9.78 5.44
N GLU A 12 51.36 9.86 4.37
CA GLU A 12 51.11 11.14 3.66
C GLU A 12 50.22 12.09 4.44
N THR A 13 49.19 11.60 5.13
CA THR A 13 48.28 12.45 5.93
C THR A 13 48.97 13.09 7.14
N MET A 14 50.02 12.49 7.71
CA MET A 14 50.76 13.11 8.80
C MET A 14 51.78 14.16 8.34
N SER A 15 52.24 14.11 7.10
CA SER A 15 53.15 15.15 6.56
C SER A 15 52.43 16.47 6.28
N TYR A 16 51.20 16.44 5.75
CA TYR A 16 50.40 17.63 5.53
C TYR A 16 50.02 18.36 6.82
N LEU A 17 49.76 17.62 7.90
CA LEU A 17 49.42 18.22 9.20
C LEU A 17 50.61 18.90 9.89
N ARG A 18 51.87 18.54 9.57
CA ARG A 18 53.05 19.24 10.07
C ARG A 18 53.35 20.53 9.29
N ASP A 19 53.19 20.53 7.98
CA ASP A 19 53.51 21.68 7.12
C ASP A 19 52.62 22.90 7.39
N TRP A 20 51.30 22.74 7.60
CA TRP A 20 50.45 23.89 7.88
C TRP A 20 50.70 24.56 9.25
N ARG A 21 51.16 23.76 10.24
CA ARG A 21 51.58 24.31 11.54
C ARG A 21 52.90 25.09 11.47
N GLN A 22 53.80 24.72 10.56
CA GLN A 22 55.02 25.48 10.30
C GLN A 22 54.69 26.75 9.46
N ALA A 23 53.82 26.66 8.48
CA ALA A 23 53.38 27.80 7.69
C ALA A 23 52.68 28.90 8.55
N LEU A 24 51.91 28.47 9.58
CA LEU A 24 51.25 29.41 10.51
C LEU A 24 52.25 30.10 11.46
N ARG A 25 53.48 29.61 11.60
CA ARG A 25 54.52 30.22 12.44
C ARG A 25 55.50 31.11 11.69
N ALA A 26 55.48 31.09 10.36
CA ALA A 26 56.32 31.94 9.52
C ALA A 26 55.80 33.39 9.56
N PRO A 27 56.65 34.37 9.89
CA PRO A 27 56.19 35.77 9.91
C PRO A 27 56.09 36.29 8.47
N HIS A 28 54.92 36.91 8.16
CA HIS A 28 54.70 37.63 6.92
C HIS A 28 55.24 39.05 7.06
N VAL A 29 56.01 39.48 6.06
CA VAL A 29 56.62 40.81 6.00
C VAL A 29 55.78 41.73 5.12
N TYR A 30 55.19 42.76 5.71
CA TYR A 30 54.43 43.76 5.00
C TYR A 30 55.22 45.06 4.94
N ARG A 31 55.29 45.67 3.75
CA ARG A 31 55.92 47.01 3.54
C ARG A 31 54.79 48.03 3.32
N VAL A 32 54.76 49.05 4.20
CA VAL A 32 53.87 50.16 4.05
C VAL A 32 54.74 51.44 4.11
N ALA A 33 54.83 52.14 2.99
CA ALA A 33 55.73 53.28 2.77
C ALA A 33 57.20 52.90 3.13
N ASN A 34 57.85 53.62 4.05
CA ASN A 34 59.26 53.39 4.45
C ASN A 34 59.42 52.44 5.64
N SER A 35 58.37 51.79 6.11
CA SER A 35 58.42 50.92 7.29
C SER A 35 58.08 49.46 6.91
N THR A 36 58.82 48.50 7.54
CA THR A 36 58.59 47.05 7.40
C THR A 36 58.04 46.48 8.70
N PHE A 37 56.87 45.85 8.61
CA PHE A 37 56.26 45.18 9.73
C PHE A 37 56.30 43.67 9.55
N ARG A 38 56.69 42.92 10.59
CA ARG A 38 56.69 41.48 10.62
C ARG A 38 55.57 41.02 11.56
N ILE A 39 54.57 40.38 11.01
CA ILE A 39 53.44 39.87 11.80
C ILE A 39 53.41 38.34 11.64
N GLN A 40 53.38 37.62 12.74
CA GLN A 40 53.21 36.17 12.69
C GLN A 40 51.78 35.83 12.30
N SER A 41 51.60 34.85 11.42
CA SER A 41 50.30 34.42 10.85
C SER A 41 49.28 34.08 11.93
N GLN A 42 49.70 33.59 13.08
CA GLN A 42 48.82 33.32 14.25
C GLN A 42 48.13 34.55 14.79
N TYR A 43 48.80 35.72 14.76
CA TYR A 43 48.17 36.98 15.19
C TYR A 43 47.22 37.57 14.14
N LEU A 44 47.50 37.34 12.84
CA LEU A 44 46.56 37.65 11.75
C LEU A 44 45.30 36.82 11.84
N ALA A 45 45.40 35.52 12.11
CA ALA A 45 44.28 34.66 12.33
C ALA A 45 43.41 35.08 13.54
N LEU A 46 44.08 35.46 14.63
CA LEU A 46 43.45 35.96 15.86
C LEU A 46 42.71 37.27 15.61
N ILE A 47 43.31 38.19 14.87
CA ILE A 47 42.70 39.49 14.49
C ILE A 47 41.49 39.24 13.60
N PHE A 48 41.59 38.31 12.64
CA PHE A 48 40.47 37.97 11.75
C PHE A 48 39.30 37.35 12.54
N LEU A 49 39.62 36.48 13.53
CA LEU A 49 38.61 35.85 14.38
C LEU A 49 37.93 36.89 15.31
N LEU A 50 38.73 37.84 15.89
CA LEU A 50 38.21 38.91 16.74
C LEU A 50 37.36 39.93 15.99
N LEU A 51 37.59 40.13 14.70
CA LEU A 51 36.78 41.03 13.85
C LEU A 51 35.57 40.34 13.24
N SER A 52 35.70 39.06 12.86
CA SER A 52 34.61 38.29 12.20
C SER A 52 33.49 37.90 13.16
N VAL A 53 33.83 37.57 14.43
CA VAL A 53 32.83 37.16 15.42
C VAL A 53 31.84 38.28 15.76
N PRO A 54 32.28 39.55 16.05
CA PRO A 54 31.33 40.64 16.24
C PRO A 54 30.52 40.99 14.97
N LEU A 55 31.15 40.91 13.78
CA LEU A 55 30.45 41.15 12.52
C LEU A 55 29.37 40.11 12.29
N PHE A 56 29.64 38.83 12.60
CA PHE A 56 28.69 37.75 12.52
C PHE A 56 27.55 37.90 13.53
N LEU A 57 27.89 38.29 14.79
CA LEU A 57 26.91 38.51 15.84
C LEU A 57 26.03 39.75 15.60
N LEU A 58 26.57 40.82 14.96
CA LEU A 58 25.81 42.01 14.56
C LEU A 58 25.01 41.80 13.26
N GLY A 59 25.52 40.99 12.32
CA GLY A 59 24.86 40.67 11.05
C GLY A 59 23.76 39.61 11.15
N PHE A 60 23.84 38.73 12.15
CA PHE A 60 22.88 37.64 12.34
C PHE A 60 21.44 38.07 12.63
N PRO A 61 21.20 39.16 13.44
CA PRO A 61 19.86 39.69 13.62
C PRO A 61 19.30 40.40 12.37
N LEU A 62 20.18 41.02 11.56
CA LEU A 62 19.78 41.67 10.31
C LEU A 62 19.40 40.66 9.20
N LEU A 63 20.09 39.53 9.11
CA LEU A 63 19.75 38.43 8.21
C LEU A 63 18.47 37.69 8.64
N ARG A 64 18.16 37.66 9.94
CA ARG A 64 16.88 37.10 10.43
C ARG A 64 15.67 37.96 10.06
N GLY A 65 15.86 39.25 9.82
CA GLY A 65 14.77 40.18 9.41
C GLY A 65 14.38 40.05 7.93
N ILE A 66 15.19 39.39 7.09
CA ILE A 66 14.95 39.26 5.64
C ILE A 66 14.30 37.92 5.28
N VAL A 67 14.35 36.91 6.17
CA VAL A 67 13.60 35.65 5.99
C VAL A 67 12.18 35.90 6.48
N HIS A 68 11.24 36.14 5.59
CA HIS A 68 9.82 36.19 5.88
C HIS A 68 9.39 34.92 6.62
N PRO A 69 8.92 34.97 7.89
CA PRO A 69 8.53 33.79 8.66
C PRO A 69 7.10 33.34 8.37
N SER A 70 6.49 33.75 7.21
CA SER A 70 5.05 33.57 7.06
C SER A 70 4.59 32.27 6.37
N SER A 71 5.41 31.58 5.55
CA SER A 71 4.92 30.40 4.85
C SER A 71 5.31 29.05 5.47
N THR A 72 6.54 28.93 5.98
CA THR A 72 7.02 27.67 6.60
C THR A 72 6.37 27.39 7.95
N ASN A 73 6.13 28.40 8.78
CA ASN A 73 5.46 28.21 10.07
C ASN A 73 3.97 27.85 9.91
N HIS A 74 3.30 28.37 8.88
CA HIS A 74 1.90 28.02 8.63
C HIS A 74 1.77 26.58 8.16
N PHE A 75 2.66 26.11 7.27
CA PHE A 75 2.71 24.74 6.80
C PHE A 75 3.03 23.76 7.94
N LEU A 76 4.06 24.04 8.76
CA LEU A 76 4.42 23.20 9.90
C LEU A 76 3.35 23.21 11.01
N THR A 77 2.63 24.34 11.19
CA THR A 77 1.51 24.42 12.14
C THR A 77 0.31 23.65 11.63
N GLN A 78 0.01 23.70 10.33
CA GLN A 78 -1.05 22.92 9.71
C GLN A 78 -0.76 21.40 9.78
N CYS A 79 0.52 20.99 9.62
CA CYS A 79 0.96 19.62 9.84
C CYS A 79 0.82 19.14 11.29
N LYS A 80 0.84 20.03 12.27
CA LYS A 80 0.76 19.69 13.70
C LYS A 80 -0.67 19.38 14.18
N TYR A 81 -1.69 19.76 13.40
CA TYR A 81 -3.12 19.59 13.73
C TYR A 81 -3.86 18.66 12.76
N TYR A 82 -3.12 17.83 12.00
CA TYR A 82 -3.77 16.83 11.15
C TYR A 82 -4.57 15.85 12.02
N LYS A 83 -5.86 15.74 11.75
CA LYS A 83 -6.77 14.80 12.42
C LYS A 83 -7.30 13.82 11.39
N TYR A 84 -7.01 12.55 11.58
CA TYR A 84 -7.53 11.47 10.76
C TYR A 84 -9.05 11.42 10.77
N ASN A 85 -9.68 11.35 9.61
CA ASN A 85 -11.12 11.22 9.46
C ASN A 85 -11.55 9.75 9.56
N LYS A 86 -12.21 9.39 10.66
CA LYS A 86 -12.67 8.02 10.95
C LYS A 86 -14.07 7.69 10.42
N THR A 87 -14.64 8.55 9.55
CA THR A 87 -15.96 8.31 8.99
C THR A 87 -15.99 7.01 8.20
N TYR A 88 -16.82 6.07 8.65
CA TYR A 88 -17.05 4.77 8.01
C TYR A 88 -18.43 4.22 8.41
N PRO A 89 -19.27 3.81 7.45
CA PRO A 89 -19.21 4.09 6.01
C PRO A 89 -19.28 5.60 5.69
N LEU A 90 -19.01 5.99 4.43
CA LEU A 90 -19.07 7.42 4.04
C LEU A 90 -20.50 7.98 4.13
N SER A 91 -21.52 7.20 3.73
CA SER A 91 -22.92 7.57 3.90
C SER A 91 -23.50 6.91 5.14
N ALA A 92 -24.31 7.67 5.87
CA ALA A 92 -24.99 7.15 7.06
C ALA A 92 -25.95 6.01 6.71
N PRO A 93 -25.87 4.83 7.37
CA PRO A 93 -26.82 3.75 7.13
C PRO A 93 -28.25 4.15 7.49
N ILE A 94 -29.22 3.70 6.69
CA ILE A 94 -30.64 3.93 6.92
C ILE A 94 -31.15 2.86 7.90
N LYS A 95 -31.51 3.28 9.13
CA LYS A 95 -32.04 2.41 10.17
C LYS A 95 -33.56 2.48 10.24
N THR A 96 -34.19 1.31 10.26
CA THR A 96 -35.66 1.17 10.37
C THR A 96 -35.97 0.11 11.43
N SER A 97 -37.25 -0.03 11.80
CA SER A 97 -37.69 -1.11 12.68
C SER A 97 -37.51 -2.51 12.08
N LYS A 98 -37.33 -2.62 10.76
CA LYS A 98 -37.13 -3.89 10.04
C LYS A 98 -35.66 -4.27 9.91
N GLY A 99 -34.74 -3.33 10.01
CA GLY A 99 -33.31 -3.55 9.84
C GLY A 99 -32.55 -2.31 9.38
N ILE A 100 -31.34 -2.53 8.90
CA ILE A 100 -30.38 -1.50 8.52
C ILE A 100 -30.04 -1.67 7.04
N THR A 101 -30.06 -0.58 6.29
CA THR A 101 -29.62 -0.56 4.88
C THR A 101 -28.34 0.23 4.74
N TYR A 102 -27.35 -0.37 4.10
CA TYR A 102 -26.06 0.21 3.79
C TYR A 102 -25.95 0.45 2.28
N ARG A 103 -25.23 1.49 1.87
CA ARG A 103 -24.75 1.62 0.49
C ARG A 103 -23.48 0.82 0.33
N ILE A 104 -23.35 0.11 -0.79
CA ILE A 104 -22.17 -0.66 -1.15
C ILE A 104 -21.73 -0.32 -2.56
N ALA A 105 -20.44 -0.44 -2.82
CA ALA A 105 -19.83 -0.33 -4.14
C ALA A 105 -18.91 -1.50 -4.42
N ILE A 106 -18.78 -1.86 -5.70
CA ILE A 106 -17.78 -2.80 -6.23
C ILE A 106 -17.13 -2.19 -7.46
N VAL A 107 -15.82 -2.49 -7.68
CA VAL A 107 -15.08 -2.07 -8.88
C VAL A 107 -14.62 -3.27 -9.69
N SER A 108 -14.46 -3.08 -11.01
CA SER A 108 -14.02 -4.14 -11.90
C SER A 108 -12.53 -4.06 -12.21
N ASP A 109 -11.90 -5.23 -12.29
CA ASP A 109 -10.69 -5.44 -13.05
C ASP A 109 -11.09 -6.06 -14.41
N LEU A 110 -10.93 -5.30 -15.48
CA LEU A 110 -11.30 -5.73 -16.83
C LEU A 110 -10.12 -6.29 -17.61
N ASP A 111 -8.94 -6.42 -16.98
CA ASP A 111 -7.72 -6.86 -17.64
C ASP A 111 -7.47 -6.08 -18.95
N HIS A 112 -7.29 -6.79 -20.06
CA HIS A 112 -7.08 -6.17 -21.38
C HIS A 112 -8.27 -5.35 -21.89
N ASP A 113 -9.49 -5.65 -21.45
CA ASP A 113 -10.72 -4.95 -21.84
C ASP A 113 -10.86 -3.59 -21.13
N SER A 114 -9.95 -3.25 -20.21
CA SER A 114 -9.87 -1.92 -19.59
C SER A 114 -9.54 -0.82 -20.61
N LYS A 115 -8.86 -1.15 -21.72
CA LYS A 115 -8.50 -0.18 -22.74
C LYS A 115 -9.72 0.26 -23.54
N SER A 116 -9.97 1.58 -23.60
CA SER A 116 -11.08 2.14 -24.37
C SER A 116 -10.90 1.91 -25.88
N SER A 117 -11.97 1.43 -26.55
CA SER A 117 -12.03 1.37 -28.02
C SER A 117 -12.29 2.74 -28.66
N ASP A 118 -12.98 3.62 -27.92
CA ASP A 118 -13.56 4.86 -28.46
C ASP A 118 -12.71 6.10 -28.16
N LYS A 119 -11.94 6.04 -27.07
CA LYS A 119 -11.08 7.15 -26.63
C LYS A 119 -9.62 6.73 -26.65
N LYS A 120 -8.82 7.50 -27.39
CA LYS A 120 -7.37 7.31 -27.44
C LYS A 120 -6.76 7.51 -26.04
N ASP A 121 -5.73 6.71 -25.73
CA ASP A 121 -4.93 6.81 -24.50
C ASP A 121 -5.80 6.88 -23.21
N THR A 122 -6.90 6.10 -23.20
CA THR A 122 -7.85 6.05 -22.10
C THR A 122 -8.09 4.59 -21.68
N TRP A 123 -8.05 4.35 -20.39
CA TRP A 123 -8.39 3.07 -19.75
C TRP A 123 -9.55 3.28 -18.79
N HIS A 124 -10.34 2.25 -18.55
CA HIS A 124 -11.54 2.36 -17.72
C HIS A 124 -11.75 1.14 -16.83
N SER A 125 -12.43 1.38 -15.74
CA SER A 125 -13.03 0.38 -14.86
C SER A 125 -14.50 0.69 -14.64
N ILE A 126 -15.28 -0.31 -14.27
CA ILE A 126 -16.70 -0.17 -13.97
C ILE A 126 -16.84 -0.14 -12.44
N MET A 127 -17.48 0.90 -11.90
CA MET A 127 -17.96 0.90 -10.52
C MET A 127 -19.49 0.67 -10.52
N LYS A 128 -19.92 -0.37 -9.79
CA LYS A 128 -21.32 -0.70 -9.58
C LYS A 128 -21.69 -0.47 -8.14
N THR A 129 -22.81 0.22 -7.91
CA THR A 129 -23.33 0.50 -6.58
C THR A 129 -24.60 -0.29 -6.30
N GLY A 130 -24.96 -0.41 -5.02
CA GLY A 130 -26.15 -1.11 -4.58
C GLY A 130 -26.52 -0.80 -3.15
N SER A 131 -27.56 -1.43 -2.67
CA SER A 131 -28.03 -1.34 -1.29
C SER A 131 -28.06 -2.73 -0.66
N LEU A 132 -27.37 -2.90 0.45
CA LEU A 132 -27.38 -4.11 1.27
C LEU A 132 -28.30 -3.87 2.48
N PHE A 133 -29.35 -4.66 2.58
CA PHE A 133 -30.23 -4.69 3.74
C PHE A 133 -29.83 -5.81 4.69
N TRP A 134 -29.77 -5.53 5.98
CA TRP A 134 -29.51 -6.48 7.05
C TRP A 134 -30.55 -6.36 8.17
N ASN A 135 -31.12 -7.49 8.57
CA ASN A 135 -31.93 -7.60 9.78
C ASN A 135 -31.12 -8.29 10.88
N PRO A 136 -30.66 -7.55 11.92
CA PRO A 136 -29.83 -8.12 12.97
C PRO A 136 -30.51 -9.21 13.82
N SER A 137 -31.86 -9.18 13.90
CA SER A 137 -32.62 -10.14 14.73
C SER A 137 -32.72 -11.53 14.10
N THR A 138 -32.67 -11.59 12.76
CA THR A 138 -32.81 -12.85 12.00
C THR A 138 -31.56 -13.19 11.20
N ASN A 139 -30.56 -12.31 11.17
CA ASN A 139 -29.40 -12.35 10.28
C ASN A 139 -29.76 -12.42 8.78
N PHE A 140 -31.00 -12.02 8.42
CA PHE A 140 -31.40 -11.97 7.02
C PHE A 140 -30.66 -10.86 6.30
N LEU A 141 -30.09 -11.19 5.13
CA LEU A 141 -29.38 -10.28 4.24
C LEU A 141 -30.01 -10.32 2.84
N SER A 142 -30.11 -9.16 2.22
CA SER A 142 -30.44 -9.04 0.79
C SER A 142 -29.73 -7.86 0.16
N ILE A 143 -29.45 -7.97 -1.15
CA ILE A 143 -28.77 -6.94 -1.90
C ILE A 143 -29.60 -6.59 -3.13
N VAL A 144 -29.73 -5.28 -3.39
CA VAL A 144 -30.35 -4.74 -4.59
C VAL A 144 -29.32 -3.85 -5.27
N TRP A 145 -28.95 -4.20 -6.48
CA TRP A 145 -28.00 -3.43 -7.28
C TRP A 145 -28.71 -2.31 -8.05
N ASP A 146 -28.03 -1.18 -8.18
CA ASP A 146 -28.50 -0.08 -9.02
C ASP A 146 -28.42 -0.47 -10.50
N ASP A 147 -29.32 0.06 -11.32
CA ASP A 147 -29.37 -0.22 -12.78
C ASP A 147 -28.19 0.42 -13.51
N ARG A 148 -27.76 1.61 -13.08
CA ARG A 148 -26.67 2.36 -13.71
C ARG A 148 -25.32 1.94 -13.12
N ASN A 149 -24.37 1.67 -14.01
CA ASN A 149 -22.95 1.55 -13.66
C ASN A 149 -22.24 2.88 -13.92
N GLN A 150 -21.24 3.18 -13.11
CA GLN A 150 -20.36 4.32 -13.29
C GLN A 150 -19.09 3.87 -14.04
N MET A 151 -18.60 4.71 -14.95
CA MET A 151 -17.38 4.46 -15.71
C MET A 151 -16.27 5.33 -15.16
N LEU A 152 -15.30 4.72 -14.48
CA LEU A 152 -14.09 5.39 -13.99
C LEU A 152 -13.01 5.34 -15.07
N THR A 153 -12.38 6.47 -15.39
CA THR A 153 -11.41 6.54 -16.49
C THR A 153 -10.13 7.23 -16.08
N SER A 154 -8.98 6.73 -16.62
CA SER A 154 -7.67 7.36 -16.46
C SER A 154 -6.84 7.19 -17.72
N SER A 155 -5.85 8.07 -17.90
CA SER A 155 -4.80 7.93 -18.92
C SER A 155 -3.50 7.34 -18.37
N LEU A 156 -3.41 7.09 -17.06
CA LEU A 156 -2.23 6.49 -16.47
C LEU A 156 -2.14 5.01 -16.82
N THR A 157 -1.00 4.60 -17.32
CA THR A 157 -0.79 3.24 -17.83
C THR A 157 0.64 2.78 -17.65
N MET A 158 0.83 1.47 -17.47
CA MET A 158 2.13 0.82 -17.49
C MET A 158 2.15 -0.26 -18.57
N LYS A 159 3.05 -0.11 -19.57
CA LYS A 159 3.14 -1.01 -20.73
C LYS A 159 1.80 -1.19 -21.45
N GLY A 160 1.00 -0.12 -21.54
CA GLY A 160 -0.28 -0.11 -22.24
C GLY A 160 -1.44 -0.75 -21.49
N ARG A 161 -1.32 -1.01 -20.20
CA ARG A 161 -2.37 -1.49 -19.29
C ARG A 161 -2.54 -0.53 -18.12
N GLY A 162 -3.76 -0.40 -17.59
CA GLY A 162 -4.11 0.46 -16.46
C GLY A 162 -5.59 0.40 -16.17
N MET A 163 -6.04 1.00 -15.07
CA MET A 163 -7.41 0.93 -14.56
C MET A 163 -7.90 -0.51 -14.30
N GLU A 164 -7.00 -1.40 -13.94
CA GLU A 164 -7.29 -2.73 -13.45
C GLU A 164 -7.45 -2.65 -11.93
N LEU A 165 -8.69 -2.23 -11.52
CA LEU A 165 -8.96 -1.88 -10.13
C LEU A 165 -9.30 -3.12 -9.31
N SER A 166 -8.46 -3.47 -8.33
CA SER A 166 -8.51 -4.72 -7.57
C SER A 166 -9.13 -4.59 -6.18
N GLU A 167 -9.23 -3.39 -5.61
CA GLU A 167 -9.80 -3.22 -4.26
C GLU A 167 -10.43 -1.83 -4.08
N LEU A 168 -11.35 -1.73 -3.10
CA LEU A 168 -11.93 -0.48 -2.59
C LEU A 168 -11.70 -0.38 -1.08
N VAL A 169 -11.31 0.81 -0.60
CA VAL A 169 -11.15 1.07 0.85
C VAL A 169 -11.54 2.50 1.16
N ILE A 170 -12.27 2.71 2.25
CA ILE A 170 -12.42 4.04 2.84
C ILE A 170 -11.24 4.31 3.76
N PHE A 171 -10.48 5.35 3.43
CA PHE A 171 -9.31 5.78 4.20
C PHE A 171 -9.34 7.31 4.35
N ASP A 172 -9.21 7.77 5.58
CA ASP A 172 -9.21 9.20 5.92
C ASP A 172 -10.43 9.97 5.35
N GLY A 173 -11.59 9.30 5.32
CA GLY A 173 -12.85 9.87 4.80
C GLY A 173 -12.95 9.93 3.28
N HIS A 174 -12.07 9.28 2.55
CA HIS A 174 -12.07 9.18 1.10
C HIS A 174 -12.26 7.73 0.63
N LEU A 175 -12.97 7.55 -0.46
CA LEU A 175 -13.02 6.26 -1.16
C LEU A 175 -11.80 6.12 -2.05
N LEU A 176 -11.02 5.05 -1.82
CA LEU A 176 -9.81 4.73 -2.58
C LEU A 176 -10.02 3.49 -3.43
N SER A 177 -9.36 3.44 -4.60
CA SER A 177 -9.20 2.24 -5.40
C SER A 177 -7.76 2.06 -5.85
N PHE A 178 -7.40 0.82 -6.19
CA PHE A 178 -6.02 0.34 -6.35
C PHE A 178 -5.85 -0.31 -7.71
N ASP A 179 -4.94 0.21 -8.53
CA ASP A 179 -4.62 -0.34 -9.85
C ASP A 179 -3.48 -1.36 -9.72
N ASP A 180 -3.76 -2.62 -9.99
CA ASP A 180 -2.82 -3.74 -9.83
C ASP A 180 -1.70 -3.77 -10.89
N ARG A 181 -1.83 -2.97 -11.95
CA ARG A 181 -0.83 -2.89 -13.04
C ARG A 181 0.14 -1.74 -12.86
N THR A 182 -0.39 -0.57 -12.55
CA THR A 182 0.40 0.64 -12.42
C THR A 182 0.91 0.88 -10.99
N GLY A 183 0.23 0.28 -10.00
CA GLY A 183 0.45 0.54 -8.58
C GLY A 183 -0.09 1.89 -8.13
N VAL A 184 -0.92 2.56 -8.96
CA VAL A 184 -1.56 3.82 -8.61
C VAL A 184 -2.71 3.57 -7.65
N ILE A 185 -2.76 4.36 -6.57
CA ILE A 185 -3.94 4.47 -5.73
C ILE A 185 -4.68 5.73 -6.14
N TYR A 186 -5.96 5.59 -6.42
CA TYR A 186 -6.84 6.67 -6.81
C TYR A 186 -7.80 7.06 -5.70
N PHE A 187 -8.05 8.35 -5.52
CA PHE A 187 -9.28 8.83 -4.89
C PHE A 187 -10.43 8.73 -5.91
N ILE A 188 -11.61 8.32 -5.44
CA ILE A 188 -12.84 8.31 -6.24
C ILE A 188 -13.78 9.38 -5.69
N GLU A 189 -14.16 10.33 -6.53
CA GLU A 189 -15.13 11.40 -6.23
C GLU A 189 -16.21 11.42 -7.32
N GLY A 190 -17.35 10.78 -7.03
CA GLY A 190 -18.39 10.58 -8.05
C GLY A 190 -17.92 9.67 -9.19
N GLU A 191 -17.89 10.18 -10.42
CA GLU A 191 -17.42 9.44 -11.60
C GLU A 191 -15.94 9.75 -11.95
N GLU A 192 -15.29 10.64 -11.19
CA GLU A 192 -13.90 11.06 -11.42
C GLU A 192 -12.94 10.28 -10.53
N VAL A 193 -11.72 10.06 -11.03
CA VAL A 193 -10.63 9.47 -10.28
C VAL A 193 -9.40 10.38 -10.28
N TYR A 194 -8.78 10.54 -9.12
CA TYR A 194 -7.60 11.37 -8.94
C TYR A 194 -6.44 10.52 -8.41
N PRO A 195 -5.29 10.44 -9.11
CA PRO A 195 -4.15 9.69 -8.62
C PRO A 195 -3.61 10.35 -7.34
N TRP A 196 -3.43 9.54 -6.31
CA TRP A 196 -2.90 10.00 -5.03
C TRP A 196 -1.43 9.64 -4.85
N VAL A 197 -1.10 8.36 -4.87
CA VAL A 197 0.26 7.83 -4.74
C VAL A 197 0.49 6.71 -5.72
N ILE A 198 1.78 6.46 -6.04
CA ILE A 198 2.20 5.33 -6.88
C ILE A 198 3.06 4.40 -6.04
N LEU A 199 2.68 3.15 -5.96
CA LEU A 199 3.40 2.10 -5.25
C LEU A 199 4.31 1.33 -6.22
N MET A 200 5.58 1.17 -5.86
CA MET A 200 6.52 0.40 -6.66
C MET A 200 6.74 -0.99 -6.07
N ASP A 201 6.96 -1.98 -6.94
CA ASP A 201 7.05 -3.40 -6.60
C ASP A 201 8.16 -3.73 -5.58
N GLY A 202 7.99 -4.80 -4.83
CA GLY A 202 8.93 -5.32 -3.85
C GLY A 202 9.26 -4.30 -2.75
N ASN A 203 10.53 -4.01 -2.54
CA ASN A 203 11.02 -3.05 -1.55
C ASN A 203 10.85 -1.58 -1.95
N GLY A 204 10.14 -1.28 -3.03
CA GLY A 204 9.94 0.06 -3.57
C GLY A 204 11.03 0.56 -4.50
N LYS A 205 12.07 -0.24 -4.79
CA LYS A 205 13.17 0.10 -5.70
C LYS A 205 13.06 -0.66 -7.04
N SER A 206 11.85 -0.79 -7.55
CA SER A 206 11.55 -1.42 -8.85
C SER A 206 11.01 -0.38 -9.82
N SER A 207 11.18 -0.56 -11.12
CA SER A 207 10.50 0.21 -12.16
C SER A 207 9.11 -0.35 -12.52
N LYS A 208 8.69 -1.46 -11.89
CA LYS A 208 7.38 -2.08 -12.05
C LYS A 208 6.44 -1.56 -10.96
N GLY A 209 5.18 -1.28 -11.32
CA GLY A 209 4.12 -0.97 -10.36
C GLY A 209 3.88 -2.13 -9.38
N PHE A 210 3.52 -1.80 -8.16
CA PHE A 210 3.13 -2.79 -7.16
C PHE A 210 1.81 -3.44 -7.56
N LYS A 211 1.75 -4.76 -7.55
CA LYS A 211 0.52 -5.48 -7.82
C LYS A 211 -0.35 -5.46 -6.56
N CYS A 212 -1.22 -4.44 -6.49
CA CYS A 212 -2.14 -4.25 -5.37
C CYS A 212 -3.26 -5.28 -5.45
N GLU A 213 -3.41 -6.16 -4.48
CA GLU A 213 -4.44 -7.20 -4.48
C GLU A 213 -5.43 -7.07 -3.33
N TRP A 214 -5.00 -6.50 -2.23
CA TRP A 214 -5.85 -6.27 -1.07
C TRP A 214 -5.39 -5.04 -0.29
N ALA A 215 -6.32 -4.40 0.41
CA ALA A 215 -6.00 -3.28 1.27
C ALA A 215 -6.92 -3.22 2.49
N THR A 216 -6.39 -2.69 3.60
CA THR A 216 -7.13 -2.50 4.85
C THR A 216 -6.54 -1.34 5.65
N VAL A 217 -7.31 -0.83 6.60
CA VAL A 217 -6.85 0.21 7.52
C VAL A 217 -6.50 -0.43 8.86
N LYS A 218 -5.30 -0.13 9.37
CA LYS A 218 -4.84 -0.50 10.71
C LYS A 218 -4.08 0.66 11.32
N ASP A 219 -4.44 1.05 12.56
CA ASP A 219 -3.78 2.13 13.30
C ASP A 219 -3.66 3.44 12.47
N GLU A 220 -4.76 3.84 11.82
CA GLU A 220 -4.85 5.03 10.96
C GLU A 220 -3.85 5.04 9.78
N HIS A 221 -3.34 3.87 9.39
CA HIS A 221 -2.50 3.67 8.21
C HIS A 221 -3.16 2.69 7.24
N LEU A 222 -2.94 2.93 5.96
CA LEU A 222 -3.40 2.07 4.90
C LEU A 222 -2.36 0.98 4.64
N TYR A 223 -2.74 -0.27 4.83
CA TYR A 223 -1.95 -1.45 4.52
C TYR A 223 -2.39 -1.99 3.17
N VAL A 224 -1.47 -2.14 2.23
CA VAL A 224 -1.73 -2.64 0.88
C VAL A 224 -0.83 -3.83 0.62
N GLY A 225 -1.42 -4.96 0.29
CA GLY A 225 -0.70 -6.18 -0.02
C GLY A 225 -0.79 -6.58 -1.48
N SER A 226 0.10 -7.49 -1.87
CA SER A 226 0.09 -8.16 -3.16
C SER A 226 -0.35 -9.62 -2.98
N MET A 227 -0.25 -10.42 -4.03
CA MET A 227 -0.78 -11.79 -4.07
C MET A 227 -0.21 -12.77 -3.03
N GLY A 228 0.86 -12.43 -2.31
CA GLY A 228 1.40 -13.24 -1.20
C GLY A 228 2.07 -14.55 -1.60
N LYS A 229 2.37 -14.76 -2.89
CA LYS A 229 3.17 -15.88 -3.37
C LYS A 229 4.42 -15.39 -4.10
N GLU A 230 5.39 -16.25 -4.25
CA GLU A 230 6.57 -16.02 -5.08
C GLU A 230 6.15 -15.72 -6.53
N TRP A 231 6.78 -14.74 -7.17
CA TRP A 231 6.59 -14.51 -8.59
C TRP A 231 7.26 -15.63 -9.38
N THR A 232 6.50 -16.25 -10.27
CA THR A 232 6.93 -17.39 -11.05
C THR A 232 6.61 -17.17 -12.53
N THR A 233 7.21 -17.99 -13.41
CA THR A 233 6.75 -18.15 -14.80
C THR A 233 5.36 -18.81 -14.83
N ALA A 234 4.72 -18.88 -15.99
CA ALA A 234 3.47 -19.60 -16.20
C ALA A 234 3.58 -21.11 -15.86
N SER A 235 4.79 -21.68 -15.94
CA SER A 235 5.11 -23.07 -15.56
C SER A 235 5.55 -23.25 -14.11
N GLY A 236 5.59 -22.17 -13.32
CA GLY A 236 5.89 -22.20 -11.89
C GLY A 236 7.38 -22.06 -11.53
N GLU A 237 8.26 -21.72 -12.47
CA GLU A 237 9.67 -21.48 -12.19
C GLU A 237 9.85 -20.17 -11.42
N PHE A 238 10.58 -20.23 -10.32
CA PHE A 238 10.84 -19.07 -9.44
C PHE A 238 11.55 -17.92 -10.18
N GLN A 239 11.09 -16.71 -9.96
CA GLN A 239 11.71 -15.49 -10.46
C GLN A 239 12.19 -14.59 -9.31
N HIS A 240 11.29 -14.17 -8.41
CA HIS A 240 11.60 -13.28 -7.28
C HIS A 240 10.50 -13.29 -6.21
N ASN A 241 10.79 -12.65 -5.06
CA ASN A 241 9.90 -12.56 -3.89
C ASN A 241 9.17 -11.20 -3.76
N ASN A 242 9.12 -10.38 -4.81
CA ASN A 242 8.50 -9.06 -4.70
C ASN A 242 7.03 -9.08 -4.23
N PRO A 243 6.16 -10.04 -4.69
CA PRO A 243 4.77 -10.07 -4.24
C PRO A 243 4.58 -10.51 -2.77
N LEU A 244 5.65 -10.80 -2.05
CA LEU A 244 5.65 -11.08 -0.61
C LEU A 244 5.95 -9.83 0.24
N TRP A 245 5.99 -8.66 -0.37
CA TRP A 245 6.07 -7.38 0.32
C TRP A 245 4.70 -6.75 0.44
N ILE A 246 4.51 -5.88 1.45
CA ILE A 246 3.36 -5.00 1.59
C ILE A 246 3.81 -3.54 1.63
N LYS A 247 2.85 -2.64 1.47
CA LYS A 247 3.04 -1.20 1.62
C LYS A 247 2.19 -0.70 2.78
N ILE A 248 2.76 0.21 3.55
CA ILE A 248 2.06 0.93 4.61
C ILE A 248 2.11 2.40 4.23
N ILE A 249 0.95 3.03 4.12
CA ILE A 249 0.82 4.41 3.67
C ILE A 249 0.20 5.24 4.81
N SER A 250 0.87 6.32 5.19
CA SER A 250 0.31 7.28 6.15
C SER A 250 -0.80 8.11 5.48
N PRO A 251 -1.69 8.78 6.26
CA PRO A 251 -2.68 9.69 5.71
C PRO A 251 -2.08 10.86 4.91
N ARG A 252 -0.80 11.12 5.05
CA ARG A 252 -0.07 12.13 4.28
C ARG A 252 0.60 11.61 3.01
N GLY A 253 0.42 10.32 2.67
CA GLY A 253 1.01 9.69 1.51
C GLY A 253 2.47 9.25 1.70
N GLU A 254 2.99 9.18 2.93
CA GLU A 254 4.30 8.59 3.19
C GLU A 254 4.22 7.07 3.03
N ILE A 255 5.12 6.49 2.24
CA ILE A 255 5.08 5.07 1.86
C ILE A 255 6.24 4.32 2.50
N TYR A 256 5.92 3.24 3.22
CA TYR A 256 6.88 2.30 3.79
C TYR A 256 6.69 0.92 3.14
N SER A 257 7.79 0.31 2.69
CA SER A 257 7.78 -1.07 2.18
C SER A 257 8.18 -2.02 3.28
N LEU A 258 7.34 -3.00 3.59
CA LEU A 258 7.57 -3.99 4.65
C LEU A 258 7.64 -5.39 4.04
N ASN A 259 8.67 -6.14 4.43
CA ASN A 259 8.83 -7.54 4.02
C ASN A 259 7.91 -8.45 4.84
N TRP A 260 6.98 -9.14 4.16
CA TRP A 260 6.02 -10.06 4.77
C TRP A 260 6.23 -11.52 4.40
N ILE A 261 7.40 -11.88 3.88
CA ILE A 261 7.72 -13.27 3.48
C ILE A 261 7.37 -14.26 4.58
N SER A 262 7.78 -13.98 5.83
CA SER A 262 7.51 -14.87 6.96
C SER A 262 6.01 -15.00 7.27
N ASN A 263 5.25 -13.91 7.17
CA ASN A 263 3.83 -13.89 7.47
C ASN A 263 3.03 -14.69 6.42
N TYR A 264 3.29 -14.44 5.12
CA TYR A 264 2.64 -15.20 4.06
C TYR A 264 3.02 -16.70 4.09
N LYS A 265 4.27 -17.04 4.45
CA LYS A 265 4.67 -18.45 4.65
C LYS A 265 3.88 -19.10 5.78
N ARG A 266 3.71 -18.42 6.92
CA ARG A 266 2.92 -18.94 8.05
C ARG A 266 1.45 -19.12 7.68
N LEU A 267 0.85 -18.20 6.91
CA LEU A 267 -0.54 -18.34 6.44
C LEU A 267 -0.72 -19.61 5.61
N ARG A 268 0.15 -19.89 4.63
CA ARG A 268 0.04 -21.12 3.83
C ARG A 268 0.38 -22.38 4.60
N GLN A 269 1.34 -22.32 5.55
CA GLN A 269 1.68 -23.42 6.44
C GLN A 269 0.55 -23.84 7.36
N ALA A 270 -0.38 -22.92 7.71
CA ALA A 270 -1.56 -23.23 8.53
C ALA A 270 -2.51 -24.26 7.87
N ILE A 271 -2.34 -24.54 6.56
CA ILE A 271 -3.05 -25.59 5.82
C ILE A 271 -2.06 -26.53 5.13
N ASP A 272 -0.89 -26.74 5.74
CA ASP A 272 0.16 -27.68 5.30
C ASP A 272 0.70 -27.42 3.87
N ILE A 273 0.60 -26.19 3.35
CA ILE A 273 1.18 -25.82 2.05
C ILE A 273 2.61 -25.31 2.24
N GLU A 274 3.55 -25.99 1.61
CA GLU A 274 4.96 -25.59 1.51
C GLU A 274 5.35 -25.36 0.05
N TYR A 275 6.36 -24.52 -0.16
CA TYR A 275 6.92 -24.31 -1.49
C TYR A 275 7.42 -25.66 -2.08
N PRO A 276 7.12 -25.98 -3.36
CA PRO A 276 6.60 -25.13 -4.43
C PRO A 276 5.06 -24.98 -4.48
N GLY A 277 4.31 -25.55 -3.53
CA GLY A 277 2.90 -25.23 -3.35
C GLY A 277 2.73 -23.73 -3.03
N TYR A 278 1.53 -23.20 -3.26
CA TYR A 278 1.28 -21.75 -3.17
C TYR A 278 -0.08 -21.42 -2.61
N MET A 279 -0.21 -20.18 -2.15
CA MET A 279 -1.46 -19.56 -1.77
C MET A 279 -1.48 -18.14 -2.36
N ILE A 280 -2.59 -17.78 -3.02
CA ILE A 280 -2.81 -16.44 -3.59
C ILE A 280 -3.85 -15.71 -2.75
N HIS A 281 -3.51 -14.49 -2.35
CA HIS A 281 -4.38 -13.59 -1.61
C HIS A 281 -4.79 -12.41 -2.50
N GLU A 282 -6.09 -12.18 -2.61
CA GLU A 282 -6.70 -11.00 -3.23
C GLU A 282 -7.66 -10.32 -2.25
N SER A 283 -7.69 -10.80 -1.01
CA SER A 283 -8.50 -10.20 0.03
C SER A 283 -7.86 -10.38 1.41
N GLY A 284 -7.82 -9.30 2.16
CA GLY A 284 -7.25 -9.26 3.50
C GLY A 284 -7.78 -8.05 4.28
N ALA A 285 -8.06 -8.25 5.58
CA ALA A 285 -8.55 -7.20 6.44
C ALA A 285 -7.96 -7.31 7.85
N TRP A 286 -7.77 -6.16 8.49
CA TRP A 286 -7.52 -6.06 9.92
C TRP A 286 -8.84 -5.76 10.65
N SER A 287 -9.08 -6.42 11.76
CA SER A 287 -10.17 -6.10 12.66
C SER A 287 -9.63 -5.46 13.95
N ASP A 288 -10.01 -4.22 14.18
CA ASP A 288 -9.70 -3.53 15.44
C ASP A 288 -10.49 -4.11 16.63
N ILE A 289 -11.60 -4.77 16.36
CA ILE A 289 -12.43 -5.41 17.38
C ILE A 289 -11.78 -6.72 17.86
N HIS A 290 -11.38 -7.57 16.91
CA HIS A 290 -10.76 -8.86 17.20
C HIS A 290 -9.25 -8.78 17.39
N LYS A 291 -8.61 -7.62 17.07
CA LYS A 291 -7.15 -7.44 17.06
C LYS A 291 -6.43 -8.54 16.27
N SER A 292 -6.97 -8.86 15.11
CA SER A 292 -6.53 -9.98 14.28
C SER A 292 -6.60 -9.62 12.80
N TRP A 293 -5.73 -10.28 12.04
CA TRP A 293 -5.76 -10.31 10.59
C TRP A 293 -6.71 -11.37 10.09
N PHE A 294 -7.44 -11.08 9.02
CA PHE A 294 -8.34 -11.99 8.35
C PHE A 294 -7.99 -12.07 6.87
N PHE A 295 -7.90 -13.28 6.32
CA PHE A 295 -7.62 -13.51 4.90
C PHE A 295 -8.59 -14.54 4.34
N LEU A 296 -9.06 -14.29 3.13
CA LEU A 296 -9.79 -15.24 2.30
C LEU A 296 -8.95 -15.53 1.06
N PRO A 297 -8.13 -16.58 1.05
CA PRO A 297 -7.30 -16.89 -0.10
C PRO A 297 -8.13 -17.16 -1.35
N ARG A 298 -7.71 -16.59 -2.50
CA ARG A 298 -8.32 -16.86 -3.79
C ARG A 298 -8.00 -18.25 -4.29
N ARG A 299 -6.71 -18.64 -4.18
CA ARG A 299 -6.17 -19.91 -4.67
C ARG A 299 -5.30 -20.56 -3.62
N CYS A 300 -5.36 -21.90 -3.55
CA CYS A 300 -4.52 -22.73 -2.70
C CYS A 300 -4.14 -24.01 -3.42
N SER A 301 -2.85 -24.37 -3.46
CA SER A 301 -2.39 -25.62 -4.06
C SER A 301 -1.16 -26.16 -3.34
N HIS A 302 -1.12 -27.47 -3.12
CA HIS A 302 0.08 -28.18 -2.70
C HIS A 302 1.07 -28.41 -3.84
N ASP A 303 0.58 -28.37 -5.09
CA ASP A 303 1.40 -28.51 -6.29
C ASP A 303 2.04 -27.17 -6.68
N GLN A 304 3.10 -27.25 -7.48
CA GLN A 304 3.73 -26.10 -8.12
C GLN A 304 2.72 -25.34 -9.00
N TYR A 305 2.84 -24.00 -9.00
CA TYR A 305 2.02 -23.11 -9.81
C TYR A 305 2.07 -23.51 -11.30
N ASN A 306 0.91 -23.52 -11.91
CA ASN A 306 0.72 -23.64 -13.35
C ASN A 306 -0.50 -22.81 -13.73
N GLU A 307 -0.33 -21.87 -14.65
CA GLU A 307 -1.34 -20.86 -15.01
C GLU A 307 -2.71 -21.47 -15.36
N THR A 308 -2.73 -22.53 -16.16
CA THR A 308 -3.98 -23.21 -16.55
C THR A 308 -4.62 -23.99 -15.40
N LYS A 309 -3.83 -24.68 -14.56
CA LYS A 309 -4.35 -25.42 -13.41
C LYS A 309 -4.86 -24.49 -12.32
N ASP A 310 -4.26 -23.30 -12.17
CA ASP A 310 -4.61 -22.32 -11.16
C ASP A 310 -6.08 -21.89 -11.25
N GLU A 311 -6.66 -21.84 -12.44
CA GLU A 311 -8.07 -21.51 -12.65
C GLU A 311 -9.04 -22.36 -11.82
N THR A 312 -8.63 -23.58 -11.42
CA THR A 312 -9.44 -24.54 -10.65
C THR A 312 -8.94 -24.78 -9.22
N MET A 313 -8.01 -23.95 -8.72
CA MET A 313 -7.37 -24.13 -7.41
C MET A 313 -7.93 -23.18 -6.34
N SER A 314 -9.21 -22.83 -6.40
CA SER A 314 -9.81 -22.00 -5.35
C SER A 314 -9.87 -22.73 -4.00
N CYS A 315 -9.91 -21.97 -2.92
CA CYS A 315 -10.11 -22.51 -1.58
C CYS A 315 -11.18 -21.73 -0.80
N ASN A 316 -12.00 -22.46 -0.03
CA ASN A 316 -13.10 -21.89 0.77
C ASN A 316 -12.73 -21.92 2.25
N ILE A 317 -11.73 -21.11 2.62
CA ILE A 317 -11.26 -21.00 4.01
C ILE A 317 -11.14 -19.53 4.41
N LEU A 318 -11.37 -19.28 5.68
CA LEU A 318 -11.01 -18.06 6.38
C LEU A 318 -9.80 -18.35 7.25
N LEU A 319 -8.73 -17.59 7.06
CA LEU A 319 -7.57 -17.59 7.94
C LEU A 319 -7.69 -16.40 8.88
N THR A 320 -7.63 -16.66 10.18
CA THR A 320 -7.60 -15.63 11.23
C THR A 320 -6.27 -15.73 11.95
N ALA A 321 -5.43 -14.69 11.86
CA ALA A 321 -4.11 -14.65 12.49
C ALA A 321 -4.05 -13.56 13.55
N ASP A 322 -3.36 -13.84 14.67
CA ASP A 322 -2.98 -12.80 15.61
C ASP A 322 -2.07 -11.74 14.94
N GLU A 323 -1.85 -10.61 15.60
CA GLU A 323 -1.08 -9.50 15.03
C GLU A 323 0.33 -9.91 14.56
N ASN A 324 0.93 -10.92 15.20
CA ASN A 324 2.29 -11.39 14.92
C ASN A 324 2.33 -12.66 14.06
N PHE A 325 1.19 -13.14 13.61
CA PHE A 325 1.06 -14.38 12.82
C PHE A 325 1.63 -15.62 13.55
N VAL A 326 1.56 -15.67 14.87
CA VAL A 326 1.98 -16.84 15.67
C VAL A 326 0.86 -17.86 15.72
N ASP A 327 -0.35 -17.42 16.06
CA ASP A 327 -1.55 -18.25 16.13
C ASP A 327 -2.42 -18.00 14.91
N ILE A 328 -2.62 -19.03 14.08
CA ILE A 328 -3.44 -18.94 12.88
C ILE A 328 -4.55 -19.98 12.95
N LYS A 329 -5.78 -19.51 12.99
CA LYS A 329 -6.98 -20.35 12.94
C LYS A 329 -7.45 -20.49 11.50
N VAL A 330 -7.83 -21.71 11.10
CA VAL A 330 -8.42 -22.03 9.81
C VAL A 330 -9.90 -22.38 10.00
N THR A 331 -10.79 -21.70 9.30
CA THR A 331 -12.23 -21.97 9.32
C THR A 331 -12.70 -22.28 7.90
N LYS A 332 -13.37 -23.40 7.69
CA LYS A 332 -13.98 -23.74 6.39
C LYS A 332 -15.26 -22.94 6.17
N ILE A 333 -15.49 -22.50 4.94
CA ILE A 333 -16.66 -21.69 4.55
C ILE A 333 -17.47 -22.44 3.51
N GLY A 334 -18.68 -22.89 3.87
CA GLY A 334 -19.62 -23.48 2.91
C GLY A 334 -19.03 -24.53 1.98
N ASN A 335 -19.57 -24.66 0.78
CA ASN A 335 -19.13 -25.61 -0.24
C ASN A 335 -18.11 -24.99 -1.19
N LEU A 336 -17.08 -25.75 -1.55
CA LEU A 336 -16.07 -25.34 -2.51
C LEU A 336 -16.60 -25.44 -3.94
N VAL A 337 -16.46 -24.35 -4.71
CA VAL A 337 -16.58 -24.34 -6.17
C VAL A 337 -15.19 -24.06 -6.74
N PRO A 338 -14.48 -25.03 -7.33
CA PRO A 338 -13.06 -24.95 -7.66
C PRO A 338 -12.66 -23.77 -8.55
N ILE A 339 -13.56 -23.27 -9.40
CA ILE A 339 -13.32 -22.18 -10.33
C ILE A 339 -13.62 -20.80 -9.75
N ARG A 340 -14.16 -20.70 -8.51
CA ARG A 340 -14.59 -19.43 -7.87
C ARG A 340 -13.72 -19.13 -6.68
N GLY A 341 -12.80 -18.20 -6.81
CA GLY A 341 -11.93 -17.72 -5.71
C GLY A 341 -12.42 -16.43 -5.08
N PHE A 342 -12.09 -16.21 -3.80
CA PHE A 342 -12.36 -14.94 -3.14
C PHE A 342 -11.52 -13.82 -3.74
N SER A 343 -12.15 -12.67 -4.03
CA SER A 343 -11.49 -11.51 -4.64
C SER A 343 -11.59 -10.24 -3.78
N SER A 344 -12.53 -10.16 -2.84
CA SER A 344 -12.59 -9.08 -1.84
C SER A 344 -13.51 -9.48 -0.70
N PHE A 345 -13.35 -8.86 0.47
CA PHE A 345 -14.35 -8.91 1.52
C PHE A 345 -14.29 -7.69 2.44
N LYS A 346 -15.41 -7.42 3.11
CA LYS A 346 -15.50 -6.46 4.20
C LYS A 346 -16.33 -7.03 5.34
N PHE A 347 -16.03 -6.61 6.57
CA PHE A 347 -16.93 -6.87 7.69
C PHE A 347 -18.20 -6.03 7.57
N LEU A 348 -19.35 -6.63 7.86
CA LEU A 348 -20.62 -5.90 7.88
C LEU A 348 -20.62 -4.88 9.03
N PRO A 349 -20.72 -3.57 8.75
CA PRO A 349 -20.70 -2.56 9.80
C PRO A 349 -21.81 -2.79 10.85
N GLY A 350 -21.46 -2.65 12.12
CA GLY A 350 -22.41 -2.88 13.23
C GLY A 350 -22.61 -4.33 13.65
N SER A 351 -22.04 -5.30 12.94
CA SER A 351 -22.05 -6.72 13.33
C SER A 351 -20.98 -7.09 14.38
N GLN A 352 -20.22 -6.15 14.88
CA GLN A 352 -19.01 -6.38 15.69
C GLN A 352 -17.98 -7.25 14.95
N ASP A 353 -17.81 -7.02 13.65
CA ASP A 353 -16.96 -7.77 12.73
C ASP A 353 -17.22 -9.29 12.74
N SER A 354 -18.44 -9.71 13.11
CA SER A 354 -18.83 -11.12 13.19
C SER A 354 -19.41 -11.68 11.90
N ILE A 355 -19.77 -10.80 10.94
CA ILE A 355 -20.31 -11.17 9.63
C ILE A 355 -19.43 -10.59 8.54
N ILE A 356 -19.08 -11.43 7.57
CA ILE A 356 -18.29 -11.07 6.40
C ILE A 356 -19.20 -11.05 5.17
N ILE A 357 -19.10 -9.99 4.37
CA ILE A 357 -19.63 -9.90 3.01
C ILE A 357 -18.45 -10.08 2.07
N ALA A 358 -18.50 -11.07 1.19
CA ALA A 358 -17.38 -11.43 0.32
C ALA A 358 -17.78 -11.48 -1.14
N LEU A 359 -16.86 -11.07 -2.01
CA LEU A 359 -16.91 -11.33 -3.45
C LEU A 359 -16.12 -12.59 -3.79
N LYS A 360 -16.61 -13.31 -4.78
CA LYS A 360 -15.88 -14.39 -5.44
C LYS A 360 -15.92 -14.17 -6.93
N THR A 361 -14.77 -14.34 -7.59
CA THR A 361 -14.67 -14.26 -9.04
C THR A 361 -14.39 -15.64 -9.65
N GLU A 362 -15.02 -15.87 -10.77
CA GLU A 362 -14.81 -17.01 -11.66
C GLU A 362 -14.02 -16.50 -12.85
N GLU A 363 -12.88 -17.13 -13.09
CA GLU A 363 -12.05 -16.98 -14.29
C GLU A 363 -11.72 -18.40 -14.75
N TYR A 364 -12.42 -18.85 -15.76
CA TYR A 364 -12.27 -20.22 -16.25
C TYR A 364 -12.50 -20.28 -17.75
N GLN A 365 -11.51 -20.76 -18.50
CA GLN A 365 -11.57 -20.91 -19.96
C GLN A 365 -11.98 -19.62 -20.68
N GLY A 366 -11.48 -18.48 -20.22
CA GLY A 366 -11.76 -17.15 -20.79
C GLY A 366 -13.15 -16.58 -20.47
N GLN A 367 -13.93 -17.24 -19.61
CA GLN A 367 -15.18 -16.71 -19.09
C GLN A 367 -14.98 -16.11 -17.70
N THR A 368 -15.63 -15.00 -17.42
CA THR A 368 -15.57 -14.32 -16.13
C THR A 368 -16.97 -14.15 -15.55
N ALA A 369 -17.09 -14.28 -14.24
CA ALA A 369 -18.32 -13.93 -13.51
C ALA A 369 -17.98 -13.54 -12.06
N THR A 370 -18.81 -12.71 -11.44
CA THR A 370 -18.69 -12.34 -10.04
C THR A 370 -19.91 -12.73 -9.25
N TYR A 371 -19.66 -13.21 -8.05
CA TYR A 371 -20.64 -13.64 -7.07
C TYR A 371 -20.43 -12.90 -5.76
N ILE A 372 -21.52 -12.69 -5.01
CA ILE A 372 -21.47 -12.15 -3.65
C ILE A 372 -22.10 -13.13 -2.68
N MET A 373 -21.52 -13.24 -1.48
CA MET A 373 -22.03 -14.08 -0.40
C MET A 373 -21.83 -13.43 0.96
N ALA A 374 -22.46 -13.98 1.98
CA ALA A 374 -22.22 -13.57 3.36
C ALA A 374 -22.14 -14.81 4.28
N PHE A 375 -21.25 -14.73 5.28
CA PHE A 375 -21.05 -15.80 6.25
C PHE A 375 -20.55 -15.24 7.59
N ALA A 376 -20.76 -16.00 8.65
CA ALA A 376 -20.25 -15.70 9.99
C ALA A 376 -18.80 -16.21 10.15
N LEU A 377 -18.07 -15.70 11.17
CA LEU A 377 -16.68 -16.09 11.45
C LEU A 377 -16.47 -17.58 11.76
N ASP A 378 -17.54 -18.29 12.09
CA ASP A 378 -17.52 -19.76 12.28
C ASP A 378 -17.67 -20.54 10.96
N GLY A 379 -17.81 -19.85 9.83
CA GLY A 379 -17.97 -20.42 8.50
C GLY A 379 -19.42 -20.70 8.08
N ASN A 380 -20.40 -20.44 8.94
CA ASN A 380 -21.81 -20.63 8.60
C ASN A 380 -22.26 -19.61 7.55
N VAL A 381 -22.76 -20.10 6.42
CA VAL A 381 -23.25 -19.27 5.31
C VAL A 381 -24.59 -18.66 5.68
N ILE A 382 -24.66 -17.32 5.69
CA ILE A 382 -25.87 -16.52 5.98
C ILE A 382 -26.61 -16.21 4.68
N MET A 383 -25.87 -15.80 3.65
CA MET A 383 -26.40 -15.55 2.30
C MET A 383 -25.57 -16.37 1.31
N PRO A 384 -26.16 -17.34 0.61
CA PRO A 384 -25.49 -18.14 -0.42
C PRO A 384 -24.92 -17.29 -1.56
N GLU A 385 -23.99 -17.85 -2.32
CA GLU A 385 -23.43 -17.19 -3.51
C GLU A 385 -24.54 -16.79 -4.48
N ALA A 386 -24.64 -15.49 -4.75
CA ALA A 386 -25.53 -14.91 -5.73
C ALA A 386 -24.72 -14.25 -6.83
N LYS A 387 -25.00 -14.61 -8.10
CA LYS A 387 -24.31 -14.03 -9.26
C LYS A 387 -24.69 -12.56 -9.41
N ILE A 388 -23.67 -11.70 -9.60
CA ILE A 388 -23.85 -10.27 -9.84
C ILE A 388 -23.89 -9.98 -11.34
N MET A 389 -22.84 -10.42 -12.06
CA MET A 389 -22.63 -10.11 -13.47
C MET A 389 -21.58 -11.04 -14.10
N ASP A 390 -21.60 -11.15 -15.45
CA ASP A 390 -20.57 -11.81 -16.25
C ASP A 390 -19.39 -10.87 -16.54
N LYS A 391 -18.79 -10.37 -15.47
CA LYS A 391 -17.59 -9.52 -15.45
C LYS A 391 -16.82 -9.77 -14.16
N LYS A 392 -15.54 -9.45 -14.16
CA LYS A 392 -14.64 -9.58 -13.02
C LYS A 392 -14.76 -8.31 -12.16
N PHE A 393 -15.35 -8.42 -10.96
CA PHE A 393 -15.33 -7.40 -9.92
C PHE A 393 -14.51 -7.90 -8.74
N GLU A 394 -13.61 -7.08 -8.23
CA GLU A 394 -12.67 -7.47 -7.19
C GLU A 394 -12.80 -6.65 -5.90
N GLY A 395 -12.90 -5.32 -5.99
CA GLY A 395 -13.06 -4.49 -4.79
C GLY A 395 -14.51 -4.38 -4.31
N LEU A 396 -14.73 -4.52 -3.01
CA LEU A 396 -16.01 -4.28 -2.34
C LEU A 396 -15.83 -3.25 -1.22
N GLU A 397 -16.75 -2.29 -1.06
CA GLU A 397 -16.73 -1.38 0.09
C GLU A 397 -18.14 -0.90 0.49
N PHE A 398 -18.31 -0.60 1.78
CA PHE A 398 -19.49 0.10 2.33
C PHE A 398 -19.27 1.60 2.22
N ILE A 399 -20.00 2.28 1.29
CA ILE A 399 -19.80 3.69 0.93
C ILE A 399 -20.86 4.63 1.50
#